data_5481ff5da6f056db471b501f70027de4
#
_entry.id   5481ff5da6f056db471b501f70027de4
#
_cell.length_a   1.000
_cell.length_b   1.000
_cell.length_c   1.000
_cell.angle_alpha   90.00
_cell.angle_beta   90.00
_cell.angle_gamma   90.00
#
_symmetry.space_group_name_H-M   'P 1'
#
loop_
_entity.id
_entity.type
_entity.pdbx_description
1 polymer ?
#
loop_
_entity_poly.entity_id
_entity_poly.type
_entity_poly.pdbx_seq_one_letter_code
_entity_poly.pdbx_strand_id
1 'polypeptide(L)' 'MEYKGLYISTTPDCGPNEGGYYCQVYDDEDMTNQIDDFCIHPDELEENPDVEYWVRVNVEGLVPDESSGMKLQ' A
#
# COMPACT_ATOMS: atom_id res chain seq x y z
N MET A 1 0.73 9.77 1.15
CA MET A 1 -0.70 9.47 1.16
C MET A 1 -1.08 8.88 2.50
N GLU A 2 -2.18 9.26 3.05
CA GLU A 2 -2.65 8.71 4.31
C GLU A 2 -3.88 7.85 4.05
N TYR A 3 -3.97 6.67 4.67
CA TYR A 3 -5.11 5.80 4.51
C TYR A 3 -5.25 4.92 5.74
N LYS A 4 -6.41 4.95 6.39
CA LYS A 4 -6.72 4.15 7.57
C LYS A 4 -5.71 4.35 8.69
N GLY A 5 -5.27 5.59 8.87
CA GLY A 5 -4.34 5.92 9.92
C GLY A 5 -2.89 5.58 9.63
N LEU A 6 -2.61 5.12 8.41
CA LEU A 6 -1.24 4.81 8.01
C LEU A 6 -0.79 5.82 6.96
N TYR A 7 0.51 6.03 6.87
CA TYR A 7 1.09 6.99 5.95
C TYR A 7 1.94 6.23 4.95
N ILE A 8 1.70 6.42 3.66
CA ILE A 8 2.31 5.64 2.61
C ILE A 8 3.15 6.52 1.69
N SER A 9 4.40 6.13 1.49
CA SER A 9 5.30 6.79 0.56
C SER A 9 5.37 5.96 -0.70
N THR A 10 5.14 6.56 -1.86
CA THR A 10 5.12 5.86 -3.13
C THR A 10 6.21 6.41 -4.01
N THR A 11 7.10 5.53 -4.48
CA THR A 11 8.24 5.91 -5.30
C THR A 11 8.26 5.06 -6.57
N PRO A 12 8.53 5.64 -7.73
CA PRO A 12 8.68 4.82 -8.94
C PRO A 12 9.78 3.78 -8.74
N ASP A 13 9.50 2.56 -9.12
CA ASP A 13 10.44 1.48 -8.95
C ASP A 13 11.31 1.32 -10.19
N CYS A 14 12.35 0.50 -10.09
CA CYS A 14 13.24 0.28 -11.21
C CYS A 14 13.69 -1.17 -11.20
N GLY A 15 14.55 -1.53 -12.15
CA GLY A 15 15.04 -2.89 -12.26
C GLY A 15 13.92 -3.83 -12.65
N PRO A 16 13.78 -4.95 -11.97
CA PRO A 16 12.79 -5.94 -12.36
C PRO A 16 11.34 -5.43 -12.28
N ASN A 17 11.09 -4.38 -11.51
CA ASN A 17 9.76 -3.82 -11.38
C ASN A 17 9.65 -2.45 -12.05
N GLU A 18 10.48 -2.19 -13.04
CA GLU A 18 10.45 -0.91 -13.72
C GLU A 18 9.07 -0.69 -14.33
N GLY A 19 8.52 0.50 -14.15
CA GLY A 19 7.16 0.80 -14.59
C GLY A 19 6.16 0.66 -13.48
N GLY A 20 6.54 0.04 -12.36
CA GLY A 20 5.67 -0.06 -11.19
C GLY A 20 6.12 0.90 -10.11
N TYR A 21 5.72 0.65 -8.87
CA TYR A 21 6.03 1.53 -7.76
C TYR A 21 6.42 0.73 -6.51
N TYR A 22 7.29 1.32 -5.72
CA TYR A 22 7.67 0.74 -4.43
C TYR A 22 7.01 1.61 -3.37
N CYS A 23 6.28 1.02 -2.45
CA CYS A 23 5.56 1.74 -1.44
C CYS A 23 6.00 1.34 -0.05
N GLN A 24 6.17 2.32 0.83
CA GLN A 24 6.56 2.07 2.20
C GLN A 24 5.45 2.57 3.10
N VAL A 25 5.12 1.80 4.13
CA VAL A 25 4.00 2.11 5.01
C VAL A 25 4.54 2.45 6.39
N TYR A 26 4.08 3.58 6.93
CA TYR A 26 4.52 4.07 8.22
C TYR A 26 3.31 4.27 9.12
N ASP A 27 3.51 4.16 10.43
CA ASP A 27 2.41 4.37 11.37
C ASP A 27 2.45 5.76 11.98
N ASP A 28 3.37 6.63 11.55
CA ASP A 28 3.47 7.98 12.07
C ASP A 28 3.52 9.00 10.92
N GLU A 29 3.08 10.21 11.23
CA GLU A 29 2.99 11.25 10.23
C GLU A 29 4.35 11.65 9.71
N ASP A 30 5.38 11.56 10.53
CA ASP A 30 6.72 11.92 10.13
C ASP A 30 7.39 10.84 9.29
N MET A 31 6.74 9.69 9.15
CA MET A 31 7.26 8.58 8.35
C MET A 31 8.62 8.12 8.85
N THR A 32 8.74 8.00 10.17
CA THR A 32 9.98 7.53 10.76
C THR A 32 9.91 6.09 11.21
N ASN A 33 8.71 5.54 11.39
CA ASN A 33 8.55 4.18 11.85
C ASN A 33 7.89 3.34 10.78
N GLN A 34 8.69 2.74 9.91
CA GLN A 34 8.16 1.93 8.82
C GLN A 34 7.70 0.59 9.35
N ILE A 35 6.46 0.23 9.11
CA ILE A 35 5.89 -1.01 9.61
C ILE A 35 5.76 -2.06 8.51
N ASP A 36 5.76 -1.67 7.24
CA ASP A 36 5.65 -2.63 6.16
C ASP A 36 6.01 -1.96 4.83
N ASP A 37 6.07 -2.75 3.78
CA ASP A 37 6.30 -2.24 2.43
C ASP A 37 5.65 -3.19 1.43
N PHE A 38 5.45 -2.72 0.22
CA PHE A 38 4.93 -3.55 -0.85
C PHE A 38 5.28 -2.91 -2.19
N CYS A 39 5.09 -3.67 -3.27
CA CYS A 39 5.33 -3.16 -4.61
C CYS A 39 4.07 -3.23 -5.43
N ILE A 40 3.88 -2.27 -6.32
CA ILE A 40 2.80 -2.30 -7.30
C ILE A 40 3.45 -2.63 -8.62
N HIS A 41 3.03 -3.73 -9.25
CA HIS A 41 3.67 -4.19 -10.47
C HIS A 41 3.08 -3.49 -11.68
N PRO A 42 3.86 -3.34 -12.77
CA PRO A 42 3.34 -2.69 -13.97
C PRO A 42 2.14 -3.43 -14.54
N ASP A 43 2.07 -4.75 -14.37
CA ASP A 43 0.93 -5.50 -14.89
C ASP A 43 -0.37 -5.09 -14.18
N GLU A 44 -0.28 -4.76 -12.90
CA GLU A 44 -1.45 -4.29 -12.17
C GLU A 44 -1.89 -2.95 -12.71
N LEU A 45 -0.93 -2.09 -13.04
CA LEU A 45 -1.26 -0.77 -13.55
C LEU A 45 -1.83 -0.83 -14.95
N GLU A 46 -1.59 -1.92 -15.69
CA GLU A 46 -2.23 -2.08 -16.98
C GLU A 46 -3.71 -2.39 -16.80
N GLU A 47 -4.06 -3.10 -15.74
CA GLU A 47 -5.45 -3.40 -15.48
C GLU A 47 -6.15 -2.18 -14.91
N ASN A 48 -5.49 -1.44 -14.04
CA ASN A 48 -6.06 -0.23 -13.44
C ASN A 48 -4.92 0.73 -13.17
N PRO A 49 -4.81 1.83 -13.94
CA PRO A 49 -3.69 2.76 -13.77
C PRO A 49 -3.76 3.62 -12.52
N ASP A 50 -4.78 3.46 -11.70
CA ASP A 50 -4.94 4.25 -10.50
C ASP A 50 -4.02 3.72 -9.40
N VAL A 51 -2.90 4.39 -9.15
CA VAL A 51 -1.92 3.97 -8.15
C VAL A 51 -2.56 3.96 -6.76
N GLU A 52 -3.41 4.93 -6.46
CA GLU A 52 -4.04 4.98 -5.15
C GLU A 52 -4.94 3.76 -4.91
N TYR A 53 -5.58 3.28 -5.96
CA TYR A 53 -6.41 2.08 -5.83
C TYR A 53 -5.56 0.91 -5.34
N TRP A 54 -4.39 0.71 -5.95
CA TRP A 54 -3.53 -0.39 -5.57
C TRP A 54 -2.92 -0.20 -4.18
N VAL A 55 -2.64 1.06 -3.80
CA VAL A 55 -2.17 1.34 -2.46
C VAL A 55 -3.24 0.95 -1.44
N ARG A 56 -4.49 1.33 -1.70
CA ARG A 56 -5.57 1.01 -0.76
C ARG A 56 -5.77 -0.49 -0.64
N VAL A 57 -5.71 -1.22 -1.75
CA VAL A 57 -5.90 -2.66 -1.73
C VAL A 57 -4.81 -3.32 -0.88
N ASN A 58 -3.56 -2.88 -1.07
CA ASN A 58 -2.47 -3.47 -0.32
C ASN A 58 -2.52 -3.11 1.17
N VAL A 59 -2.87 -1.87 1.49
CA VAL A 59 -2.95 -1.45 2.87
C VAL A 59 -4.09 -2.18 3.58
N GLU A 60 -5.19 -2.40 2.89
CA GLU A 60 -6.31 -3.13 3.50
C GLU A 60 -5.92 -4.57 3.79
N GLY A 61 -4.99 -5.12 3.05
CA GLY A 61 -4.50 -6.46 3.34
C GLY A 61 -3.57 -6.50 4.54
N LEU A 62 -2.95 -5.34 4.88
CA LEU A 62 -2.06 -5.29 6.01
C LEU A 62 -2.79 -4.98 7.32
N VAL A 63 -3.86 -4.21 7.24
CA VAL A 63 -4.58 -3.78 8.43
C VAL A 63 -5.78 -4.69 8.62
N PRO A 64 -5.89 -5.39 9.73
CA PRO A 64 -7.04 -6.28 9.91
C PRO A 64 -8.33 -5.50 9.85
N ASP A 65 -9.28 -6.04 9.13
CA ASP A 65 -10.56 -5.42 8.99
C ASP A 65 -11.36 -5.67 10.25
N GLU A 66 -11.74 -4.62 10.94
CA GLU A 66 -12.47 -4.80 12.14
C GLU A 66 -13.74 -5.50 11.92
N SER A 67 -14.44 -5.23 10.86
CA SER A 67 -15.65 -5.92 10.63
C SER A 67 -15.41 -7.37 10.39
N SER A 68 -14.31 -7.70 9.73
CA SER A 68 -14.05 -9.06 9.54
C SER A 68 -13.75 -9.70 10.84
N GLY A 69 -13.04 -9.08 11.68
CA GLY A 69 -12.71 -9.64 12.94
C GLY A 69 -13.91 -9.84 13.77
N MET A 70 -14.93 -9.01 13.60
CA MET A 70 -15.96 -9.21 14.35
C MET A 70 -16.82 -10.19 13.87
N LYS A 71 -16.93 -10.29 12.68
CA LYS A 71 -17.80 -11.08 12.15
C LYS A 71 -17.53 -12.35 12.34
N LEU A 72 -16.57 -12.68 12.52
CA LEU A 72 -16.32 -13.84 12.59
C LEU A 72 -16.66 -14.33 13.68
N GLN A 73 -16.96 -13.74 14.31
CA GLN A 73 -17.20 -14.24 15.40
C GLN A 73 -18.33 -14.18 15.70
#